data_cfbbcfc8c84ebe7c3510e767d890d83f
#
_entry.id   cfbbcfc8c84ebe7c3510e767d890d83f
#
_cell.length_a   1.000
_cell.length_b   1.000
_cell.length_c   1.000
_cell.angle_alpha   90.00
_cell.angle_beta   90.00
_cell.angle_gamma   90.00
#
_symmetry.space_group_name_H-M   'P 1'
#
loop_
_entity.id
_entity.type
_entity.pdbx_description
1 polymer ?
#
loop_
_entity_poly.entity_id
_entity_poly.type
_entity_poly.pdbx_seq_one_letter_code
_entity_poly.pdbx_strand_id
1 'polypeptide(L)'
;MSTVLPRAALLAALLVAAFATFPATARADAAAATAAAEAGAAKAAVCTACHGANGNSMNPEWPNLAGQGSAYTTEQLKLFRAGHRNNLVMYPLAMALTDEDIRDLAAYFARQTPTGLEADPATLDLGKRLYRGGDPARGIPSCTGCHGPNGLGNLTAGYPKLRGQHAAYTLKQLNDYGTGQRYLDVTTGAKTRSRNGHMMTTVSQRLTDEEKAALANYIQGLR
;
A
#
# COMPACT_ATOMS: atom_id res chain seq x y z
N MET A 1 17.86 -33.01 -54.96
CA MET A 1 18.60 -32.65 -53.71
C MET A 1 17.71 -31.71 -52.89
N SER A 2 17.00 -32.25 -51.90
CA SER A 2 16.10 -31.48 -51.04
C SER A 2 16.87 -31.01 -49.80
N THR A 3 17.04 -29.72 -49.69
CA THR A 3 17.70 -29.09 -48.53
C THR A 3 16.70 -29.01 -47.36
N VAL A 4 16.88 -29.89 -46.39
CA VAL A 4 16.14 -29.84 -45.12
C VAL A 4 16.78 -28.76 -44.22
N LEU A 5 16.10 -27.64 -44.03
CA LEU A 5 16.50 -26.61 -43.04
C LEU A 5 16.40 -27.19 -41.61
N PRO A 6 17.41 -27.00 -40.75
CA PRO A 6 17.41 -27.56 -39.41
C PRO A 6 16.28 -26.93 -38.54
N ARG A 7 15.49 -27.80 -37.91
CA ARG A 7 14.39 -27.45 -37.02
C ARG A 7 14.77 -26.47 -35.90
N ALA A 8 16.04 -26.36 -35.54
CA ALA A 8 16.58 -25.43 -34.55
C ALA A 8 16.47 -23.96 -34.97
N ALA A 9 16.55 -23.63 -36.26
CA ALA A 9 16.47 -22.29 -36.77
C ALA A 9 15.01 -21.72 -36.72
N LEU A 10 14.01 -22.57 -36.86
CA LEU A 10 12.59 -22.19 -36.75
C LEU A 10 12.18 -21.90 -35.32
N LEU A 11 12.72 -22.62 -34.32
CA LEU A 11 12.41 -22.37 -32.89
C LEU A 11 13.04 -21.07 -32.39
N ALA A 12 14.23 -20.71 -32.86
CA ALA A 12 14.89 -19.46 -32.51
C ALA A 12 14.13 -18.22 -33.08
N ALA A 13 13.63 -18.34 -34.31
CA ALA A 13 12.84 -17.27 -34.95
C ALA A 13 11.48 -17.04 -34.26
N LEU A 14 10.84 -18.10 -33.77
CA LEU A 14 9.57 -17.99 -33.01
C LEU A 14 9.76 -17.36 -31.62
N LEU A 15 10.89 -17.61 -30.94
CA LEU A 15 11.19 -17.00 -29.64
C LEU A 15 11.48 -15.49 -29.75
N VAL A 16 12.15 -15.04 -30.82
CA VAL A 16 12.42 -13.61 -31.04
C VAL A 16 11.14 -12.85 -31.40
N ALA A 17 10.21 -13.48 -32.13
CA ALA A 17 8.92 -12.86 -32.49
C ALA A 17 7.99 -12.71 -31.25
N ALA A 18 8.06 -13.58 -30.26
CA ALA A 18 7.23 -13.50 -29.05
C ALA A 18 7.59 -12.30 -28.13
N PHE A 19 8.84 -11.81 -28.17
CA PHE A 19 9.25 -10.61 -27.42
C PHE A 19 8.83 -9.29 -28.08
N ALA A 20 8.36 -9.28 -29.31
CA ALA A 20 8.04 -8.09 -30.08
C ALA A 20 6.57 -7.63 -29.97
N THR A 21 5.70 -8.36 -29.26
CA THR A 21 4.24 -8.14 -29.29
C THR A 21 3.63 -7.41 -28.10
N PHE A 22 4.44 -6.80 -27.21
CA PHE A 22 3.88 -5.88 -26.24
C PHE A 22 3.40 -4.61 -26.99
N PRO A 23 2.13 -4.18 -26.79
CA PRO A 23 1.62 -2.98 -27.45
C PRO A 23 2.48 -1.77 -27.05
N ALA A 24 2.74 -0.88 -28.00
CA ALA A 24 3.60 0.30 -27.82
C ALA A 24 3.15 1.16 -26.62
N THR A 25 1.85 1.21 -26.34
CA THR A 25 1.26 1.88 -25.18
C THR A 25 1.76 1.29 -23.86
N ALA A 26 1.76 -0.04 -23.71
CA ALA A 26 2.23 -0.69 -22.47
C ALA A 26 3.73 -0.44 -22.21
N ARG A 27 4.53 -0.30 -23.28
CA ARG A 27 5.95 0.07 -23.16
C ARG A 27 6.13 1.54 -22.75
N ALA A 28 5.33 2.42 -23.30
CA ALA A 28 5.34 3.85 -22.95
C ALA A 28 4.93 4.06 -21.48
N ASP A 29 3.87 3.37 -21.01
CA ASP A 29 3.41 3.44 -19.64
C ASP A 29 4.47 2.89 -18.65
N ALA A 30 5.15 1.79 -19.00
CA ALA A 30 6.23 1.24 -18.19
C ALA A 30 7.45 2.16 -18.13
N ALA A 31 7.80 2.81 -19.24
CA ALA A 31 8.90 3.78 -19.28
C ALA A 31 8.56 5.03 -18.45
N ALA A 32 7.34 5.56 -18.57
CA ALA A 32 6.87 6.69 -17.79
C ALA A 32 6.87 6.37 -16.27
N ALA A 33 6.41 5.19 -15.88
CA ALA A 33 6.45 4.75 -14.48
C ALA A 33 7.89 4.59 -13.95
N THR A 34 8.84 4.23 -14.81
CA THR A 34 10.26 4.14 -14.44
C THR A 34 10.85 5.53 -14.24
N ALA A 35 10.64 6.45 -15.18
CA ALA A 35 11.11 7.83 -15.06
C ALA A 35 10.54 8.54 -13.83
N ALA A 36 9.25 8.35 -13.54
CA ALA A 36 8.63 8.88 -12.33
C ALA A 36 9.26 8.30 -11.06
N ALA A 37 9.59 7.01 -11.02
CA ALA A 37 10.24 6.42 -9.86
C ALA A 37 11.68 6.94 -9.66
N GLU A 38 12.41 7.20 -10.73
CA GLU A 38 13.76 7.81 -10.67
C GLU A 38 13.67 9.25 -10.17
N ALA A 39 12.74 10.05 -10.68
CA ALA A 39 12.46 11.40 -10.18
C ALA A 39 12.05 11.39 -8.70
N GLY A 40 11.22 10.40 -8.31
CA GLY A 40 10.80 10.21 -6.93
C GLY A 40 11.95 9.87 -5.98
N ALA A 41 12.97 9.13 -6.44
CA ALA A 41 14.15 8.82 -5.63
C ALA A 41 14.88 10.08 -5.17
N ALA A 42 15.05 11.05 -6.06
CA ALA A 42 15.68 12.33 -5.73
C ALA A 42 14.85 13.14 -4.71
N LYS A 43 13.53 13.04 -4.78
CA LYS A 43 12.59 13.77 -3.90
C LYS A 43 12.37 13.07 -2.55
N ALA A 44 12.66 11.77 -2.44
CA ALA A 44 12.37 10.95 -1.26
C ALA A 44 13.25 11.26 -0.05
N ALA A 45 14.35 12.02 -0.20
CA ALA A 45 15.33 12.27 0.87
C ALA A 45 14.67 12.78 2.17
N VAL A 46 13.75 13.73 2.07
CA VAL A 46 13.04 14.29 3.24
C VAL A 46 12.12 13.24 3.90
N CYS A 47 11.59 12.29 3.14
CA CYS A 47 10.71 11.25 3.64
C CYS A 47 11.46 10.17 4.42
N THR A 48 12.72 9.89 4.00
CA THR A 48 13.54 8.81 4.59
C THR A 48 13.94 9.08 6.04
N ALA A 49 13.96 10.32 6.47
CA ALA A 49 14.25 10.69 7.87
C ALA A 49 13.28 10.01 8.86
N CYS A 50 12.01 9.86 8.46
CA CYS A 50 10.97 9.25 9.28
C CYS A 50 10.59 7.85 8.78
N HIS A 51 10.43 7.69 7.46
CA HIS A 51 9.98 6.44 6.88
C HIS A 51 11.12 5.45 6.56
N GLY A 52 12.35 5.79 6.92
CA GLY A 52 13.52 4.94 6.74
C GLY A 52 14.03 4.89 5.29
N ALA A 53 15.23 4.36 5.13
CA ALA A 53 15.81 4.14 3.80
C ALA A 53 14.88 3.24 2.98
N ASN A 54 14.65 3.63 1.73
CA ASN A 54 13.76 2.92 0.83
C ASN A 54 12.32 2.70 1.36
N GLY A 55 11.88 3.53 2.32
CA GLY A 55 10.53 3.44 2.88
C GLY A 55 10.33 2.30 3.86
N ASN A 56 11.38 1.78 4.48
CA ASN A 56 11.32 0.80 5.56
C ASN A 56 11.65 1.49 6.90
N SER A 57 10.62 1.89 7.62
CA SER A 57 10.75 2.62 8.87
C SER A 57 11.34 1.75 9.99
N MET A 58 12.24 2.32 10.77
CA MET A 58 12.73 1.73 12.02
C MET A 58 11.83 2.05 13.21
N ASN A 59 11.00 3.09 13.10
CA ASN A 59 10.07 3.45 14.16
C ASN A 59 8.69 2.82 13.89
N PRO A 60 8.16 2.01 14.82
CA PRO A 60 6.91 1.29 14.62
C PRO A 60 5.66 2.19 14.55
N GLU A 61 5.75 3.44 14.96
CA GLU A 61 4.66 4.42 14.83
C GLU A 61 4.59 5.04 13.44
N TRP A 62 5.69 5.01 12.68
CA TRP A 62 5.77 5.55 11.33
C TRP A 62 5.63 4.43 10.30
N PRO A 63 4.76 4.61 9.28
CA PRO A 63 4.48 3.51 8.38
C PRO A 63 5.64 3.17 7.47
N ASN A 64 5.76 1.87 7.17
CA ASN A 64 6.49 1.40 6.00
C ASN A 64 5.77 1.87 4.74
N LEU A 65 6.52 2.49 3.83
CA LEU A 65 6.06 2.93 2.52
C LEU A 65 6.48 1.97 1.40
N ALA A 66 7.50 1.14 1.67
CA ALA A 66 8.08 0.21 0.71
C ALA A 66 7.03 -0.73 0.11
N GLY A 67 6.96 -0.76 -1.22
CA GLY A 67 6.05 -1.59 -1.99
C GLY A 67 4.57 -1.25 -1.83
N GLN A 68 4.20 -0.09 -1.24
CA GLN A 68 2.82 0.35 -1.17
C GLN A 68 2.30 0.75 -2.55
N GLY A 69 1.02 0.48 -2.82
CA GLY A 69 0.40 0.82 -4.10
C GLY A 69 0.48 2.31 -4.42
N SER A 70 0.95 2.65 -5.63
CA SER A 70 1.11 4.05 -6.04
C SER A 70 -0.20 4.84 -6.01
N ALA A 71 -1.31 4.23 -6.43
CA ALA A 71 -2.63 4.86 -6.37
C ALA A 71 -3.05 5.21 -4.94
N TYR A 72 -2.81 4.28 -3.99
CA TYR A 72 -3.10 4.52 -2.58
C TYR A 72 -2.18 5.61 -1.99
N THR A 73 -0.88 5.56 -2.25
CA THR A 73 0.08 6.57 -1.78
C THR A 73 -0.28 7.95 -2.31
N THR A 74 -0.60 8.05 -3.61
CA THR A 74 -1.05 9.29 -4.25
C THR A 74 -2.29 9.86 -3.57
N GLU A 75 -3.31 9.03 -3.33
CA GLU A 75 -4.53 9.47 -2.62
C GLU A 75 -4.21 9.97 -1.21
N GLN A 76 -3.39 9.22 -0.46
CA GLN A 76 -3.08 9.60 0.93
C GLN A 76 -2.29 10.90 1.01
N LEU A 77 -1.30 11.12 0.13
CA LEU A 77 -0.56 12.38 0.09
C LEU A 77 -1.47 13.56 -0.29
N LYS A 78 -2.38 13.38 -1.24
CA LYS A 78 -3.38 14.40 -1.59
C LYS A 78 -4.33 14.71 -0.42
N LEU A 79 -4.77 13.69 0.31
CA LEU A 79 -5.60 13.87 1.49
C LEU A 79 -4.86 14.59 2.63
N PHE A 80 -3.59 14.28 2.85
CA PHE A 80 -2.75 15.04 3.79
C PHE A 80 -2.58 16.49 3.33
N ARG A 81 -2.24 16.72 2.06
CA ARG A 81 -2.06 18.07 1.49
C ARG A 81 -3.32 18.95 1.62
N ALA A 82 -4.48 18.33 1.43
CA ALA A 82 -5.77 19.04 1.57
C ALA A 82 -6.23 19.18 3.03
N GLY A 83 -5.49 18.66 4.01
CA GLY A 83 -5.92 18.62 5.40
C GLY A 83 -7.04 17.62 5.71
N HIS A 84 -7.44 16.80 4.74
CA HIS A 84 -8.58 15.87 4.84
C HIS A 84 -8.24 14.54 5.50
N ARG A 85 -6.97 14.24 5.71
CA ARG A 85 -6.50 13.16 6.56
C ARG A 85 -5.76 13.75 7.74
N ASN A 86 -6.30 13.54 8.94
CA ASN A 86 -5.76 14.14 10.15
C ASN A 86 -4.37 13.56 10.49
N ASN A 87 -3.34 14.39 10.37
CA ASN A 87 -1.99 14.13 10.87
C ASN A 87 -1.18 15.42 10.84
N LEU A 88 -0.88 15.96 12.03
CA LEU A 88 -0.18 17.25 12.18
C LEU A 88 1.27 17.24 11.69
N VAL A 89 1.89 16.06 11.55
CA VAL A 89 3.24 15.92 11.00
C VAL A 89 3.20 15.88 9.47
N MET A 90 2.31 15.03 8.90
CA MET A 90 2.25 14.82 7.45
C MET A 90 1.58 15.98 6.71
N TYR A 91 0.68 16.72 7.35
CA TYR A 91 -0.02 17.85 6.73
C TYR A 91 0.95 18.92 6.17
N PRO A 92 1.83 19.53 6.98
CA PRO A 92 2.77 20.55 6.48
C PRO A 92 3.76 19.99 5.47
N LEU A 93 4.21 18.74 5.61
CA LEU A 93 5.11 18.11 4.65
C LEU A 93 4.43 17.89 3.29
N ALA A 94 3.18 17.47 3.29
CA ALA A 94 2.44 17.23 2.06
C ALA A 94 1.99 18.53 1.36
N MET A 95 1.78 19.62 2.10
CA MET A 95 1.42 20.93 1.53
C MET A 95 2.45 21.46 0.52
N ALA A 96 3.72 21.14 0.72
CA ALA A 96 4.80 21.56 -0.18
C ALA A 96 4.87 20.76 -1.49
N LEU A 97 4.13 19.65 -1.62
CA LEU A 97 4.21 18.74 -2.78
C LEU A 97 3.28 19.19 -3.91
N THR A 98 3.81 19.22 -5.12
CA THR A 98 3.00 19.32 -6.35
C THR A 98 2.33 17.98 -6.68
N ASP A 99 1.41 17.98 -7.63
CA ASP A 99 0.79 16.72 -8.12
C ASP A 99 1.83 15.80 -8.81
N GLU A 100 2.85 16.38 -9.41
CA GLU A 100 3.98 15.64 -9.99
C GLU A 100 4.83 15.01 -8.90
N ASP A 101 5.22 15.76 -7.87
CA ASP A 101 5.98 15.21 -6.73
C ASP A 101 5.26 14.05 -6.07
N ILE A 102 3.95 14.17 -5.88
CA ILE A 102 3.13 13.10 -5.32
C ILE A 102 3.14 11.85 -6.19
N ARG A 103 3.05 11.99 -7.52
CA ARG A 103 3.12 10.85 -8.44
C ARG A 103 4.48 10.18 -8.41
N ASP A 104 5.54 10.98 -8.44
CA ASP A 104 6.92 10.50 -8.47
C ASP A 104 7.29 9.76 -7.17
N LEU A 105 6.97 10.35 -6.01
CA LEU A 105 7.16 9.71 -4.71
C LEU A 105 6.35 8.42 -4.59
N ALA A 106 5.11 8.41 -5.06
CA ALA A 106 4.27 7.21 -5.04
C ALA A 106 4.84 6.11 -5.95
N ALA A 107 5.36 6.45 -7.13
CA ALA A 107 6.02 5.52 -8.03
C ALA A 107 7.32 4.97 -7.43
N TYR A 108 8.12 5.82 -6.79
CA TYR A 108 9.36 5.42 -6.12
C TYR A 108 9.11 4.40 -5.00
N PHE A 109 8.23 4.72 -4.04
CA PHE A 109 7.96 3.83 -2.92
C PHE A 109 7.27 2.53 -3.33
N ALA A 110 6.46 2.54 -4.39
CA ALA A 110 5.83 1.33 -4.93
C ALA A 110 6.84 0.29 -5.43
N ARG A 111 8.02 0.71 -5.86
CA ARG A 111 9.10 -0.16 -6.35
C ARG A 111 10.04 -0.64 -5.26
N GLN A 112 9.95 -0.09 -4.04
CA GLN A 112 10.82 -0.52 -2.95
C GLN A 112 10.41 -1.88 -2.40
N THR A 113 11.39 -2.64 -1.93
CA THR A 113 11.15 -3.95 -1.33
C THR A 113 10.90 -3.78 0.16
N PRO A 114 9.73 -4.23 0.67
CA PRO A 114 9.49 -4.22 2.10
C PRO A 114 10.39 -5.22 2.82
N THR A 115 10.97 -4.81 3.94
CA THR A 115 11.58 -5.74 4.89
C THR A 115 10.46 -6.50 5.62
N GLY A 116 10.65 -7.80 5.83
CA GLY A 116 9.70 -8.59 6.63
C GLY A 116 9.79 -8.20 8.11
N LEU A 117 8.64 -8.22 8.78
CA LEU A 117 8.55 -8.06 10.24
C LEU A 117 8.00 -9.35 10.84
N GLU A 118 8.28 -9.58 12.12
CA GLU A 118 7.79 -10.77 12.84
C GLU A 118 6.53 -10.42 13.63
N ALA A 119 5.58 -11.36 13.69
CA ALA A 119 4.40 -11.28 14.54
C ALA A 119 4.67 -11.95 15.90
N ASP A 120 4.05 -11.42 16.96
CA ASP A 120 4.03 -12.06 18.27
C ASP A 120 3.13 -13.32 18.21
N PRO A 121 3.64 -14.50 18.54
CA PRO A 121 2.85 -15.74 18.55
C PRO A 121 1.61 -15.70 19.46
N ALA A 122 1.63 -14.92 20.54
CA ALA A 122 0.59 -14.91 21.55
C ALA A 122 -0.81 -14.52 21.01
N THR A 123 -0.88 -13.62 20.04
CA THR A 123 -2.16 -13.14 19.48
C THR A 123 -2.36 -13.52 18.02
N LEU A 124 -1.46 -14.36 17.48
CA LEU A 124 -1.42 -14.69 16.05
C LEU A 124 -2.72 -15.38 15.59
N ASP A 125 -3.25 -16.32 16.36
CA ASP A 125 -4.42 -17.11 15.98
C ASP A 125 -5.69 -16.28 15.90
N LEU A 126 -5.92 -15.35 16.83
CA LEU A 126 -7.05 -14.43 16.79
C LEU A 126 -6.98 -13.54 15.57
N GLY A 127 -5.83 -12.91 15.33
CA GLY A 127 -5.61 -12.06 14.17
C GLY A 127 -5.78 -12.80 12.85
N LYS A 128 -5.26 -14.03 12.74
CA LYS A 128 -5.40 -14.90 11.58
C LYS A 128 -6.86 -15.26 11.29
N ARG A 129 -7.63 -15.66 12.30
CA ARG A 129 -9.06 -16.01 12.13
C ARG A 129 -9.84 -14.80 11.60
N LEU A 130 -9.69 -13.65 12.24
CA LEU A 130 -10.37 -12.41 11.83
C LEU A 130 -9.94 -11.95 10.43
N TYR A 131 -8.65 -11.95 10.15
CA TYR A 131 -8.14 -11.53 8.85
C TYR A 131 -8.70 -12.38 7.72
N ARG A 132 -8.72 -13.72 7.90
CA ARG A 132 -9.13 -14.68 6.87
C ARG A 132 -10.62 -14.92 6.82
N GLY A 133 -11.30 -14.96 7.96
CA GLY A 133 -12.71 -15.32 8.06
C GLY A 133 -13.64 -14.15 8.38
N GLY A 134 -13.13 -13.10 9.02
CA GLY A 134 -13.99 -12.08 9.61
C GLY A 134 -14.83 -12.61 10.78
N ASP A 135 -15.95 -11.98 11.01
CA ASP A 135 -17.03 -12.45 11.91
C ASP A 135 -18.37 -12.07 11.29
N PRO A 136 -18.98 -12.99 10.50
CA PRO A 136 -20.24 -12.72 9.82
C PRO A 136 -21.40 -12.44 10.76
N ALA A 137 -21.41 -13.04 11.96
CA ALA A 137 -22.47 -12.81 12.96
C ALA A 137 -22.49 -11.35 13.45
N ARG A 138 -21.34 -10.70 13.53
CA ARG A 138 -21.20 -9.28 13.86
C ARG A 138 -21.09 -8.38 12.62
N GLY A 139 -21.23 -8.94 11.42
CA GLY A 139 -21.10 -8.22 10.16
C GLY A 139 -19.67 -7.68 9.92
N ILE A 140 -18.65 -8.38 10.40
CA ILE A 140 -17.24 -8.07 10.14
C ILE A 140 -16.79 -8.90 8.93
N PRO A 141 -16.52 -8.27 7.77
CA PRO A 141 -16.06 -8.99 6.60
C PRO A 141 -14.62 -9.50 6.79
N SER A 142 -14.27 -10.55 6.06
CA SER A 142 -12.89 -10.99 5.94
C SER A 142 -12.02 -9.89 5.31
N CYS A 143 -10.88 -9.59 5.90
CA CYS A 143 -9.92 -8.60 5.38
C CYS A 143 -9.35 -9.03 4.04
N THR A 144 -9.26 -10.36 3.81
CA THR A 144 -8.76 -10.94 2.56
C THR A 144 -9.55 -10.54 1.33
N GLY A 145 -10.85 -10.25 1.47
CA GLY A 145 -11.73 -9.86 0.35
C GLY A 145 -11.27 -8.57 -0.35
N CYS A 146 -10.72 -7.63 0.40
CA CYS A 146 -10.23 -6.36 -0.13
C CYS A 146 -8.69 -6.30 -0.17
N HIS A 147 -8.02 -6.80 0.88
CA HIS A 147 -6.57 -6.67 1.02
C HIS A 147 -5.79 -7.89 0.52
N GLY A 148 -6.47 -8.92 0.03
CA GLY A 148 -5.87 -10.17 -0.45
C GLY A 148 -5.41 -11.11 0.68
N PRO A 149 -5.23 -12.41 0.39
CA PRO A 149 -4.91 -13.43 1.39
C PRO A 149 -3.53 -13.22 2.04
N ASN A 150 -2.61 -12.60 1.33
CA ASN A 150 -1.25 -12.27 1.78
C ASN A 150 -1.05 -10.77 2.05
N GLY A 151 -2.12 -10.00 2.15
CA GLY A 151 -2.05 -8.57 2.44
C GLY A 151 -1.39 -7.72 1.36
N LEU A 152 -1.38 -8.18 0.10
CA LEU A 152 -0.78 -7.44 -1.01
C LEU A 152 -1.65 -6.29 -1.53
N GLY A 153 -2.89 -6.19 -1.02
CA GLY A 153 -3.85 -5.18 -1.45
C GLY A 153 -4.48 -5.50 -2.81
N ASN A 154 -5.26 -4.54 -3.29
CA ASN A 154 -5.75 -4.51 -4.65
C ASN A 154 -5.42 -3.13 -5.24
N LEU A 155 -4.37 -3.07 -6.03
CA LEU A 155 -3.79 -1.81 -6.53
C LEU A 155 -4.78 -1.06 -7.44
N THR A 156 -5.53 -1.79 -8.28
CA THR A 156 -6.52 -1.21 -9.19
C THR A 156 -7.71 -0.60 -8.45
N ALA A 157 -8.18 -1.28 -7.40
CA ALA A 157 -9.28 -0.79 -6.57
C ALA A 157 -8.82 0.27 -5.54
N GLY A 158 -7.51 0.49 -5.38
CA GLY A 158 -6.94 1.41 -4.41
C GLY A 158 -6.97 0.88 -2.97
N TYR A 159 -7.12 -0.42 -2.78
CA TYR A 159 -6.98 -1.03 -1.45
C TYR A 159 -5.50 -1.20 -1.11
N PRO A 160 -5.06 -0.68 0.05
CA PRO A 160 -3.64 -0.68 0.40
C PRO A 160 -3.10 -2.07 0.65
N LYS A 161 -1.80 -2.21 0.41
CA LYS A 161 -1.00 -3.30 0.92
C LYS A 161 -0.90 -3.16 2.44
N LEU A 162 -1.11 -4.27 3.15
CA LEU A 162 -1.02 -4.36 4.61
C LEU A 162 0.21 -5.15 5.06
N ARG A 163 0.64 -6.11 4.24
CA ARG A 163 1.75 -7.01 4.51
C ARG A 163 2.99 -6.27 4.99
N GLY A 164 3.53 -6.70 6.14
CA GLY A 164 4.77 -6.16 6.68
C GLY A 164 4.64 -4.72 7.19
N GLN A 165 3.42 -4.23 7.45
CA GLN A 165 3.24 -2.95 8.10
C GLN A 165 3.38 -3.10 9.61
N HIS A 166 3.97 -2.11 10.27
CA HIS A 166 4.13 -2.09 11.72
C HIS A 166 2.80 -2.26 12.45
N ALA A 167 2.79 -3.13 13.48
CA ALA A 167 1.61 -3.37 14.30
C ALA A 167 1.13 -2.10 15.01
N ALA A 168 2.04 -1.31 15.59
CA ALA A 168 1.69 -0.06 16.26
C ALA A 168 0.99 0.92 15.30
N TYR A 169 1.56 1.11 14.10
CA TYR A 169 0.93 1.95 13.09
C TYR A 169 -0.43 1.40 12.63
N THR A 170 -0.54 0.10 12.39
CA THR A 170 -1.78 -0.54 11.96
C THR A 170 -2.87 -0.41 13.03
N LEU A 171 -2.54 -0.66 14.30
CA LEU A 171 -3.44 -0.49 15.44
C LEU A 171 -3.93 0.95 15.55
N LYS A 172 -3.01 1.92 15.46
CA LYS A 172 -3.37 3.33 15.44
C LYS A 172 -4.35 3.63 14.30
N GLN A 173 -4.11 3.13 13.09
CA GLN A 173 -5.00 3.38 11.95
C GLN A 173 -6.39 2.75 12.15
N LEU A 174 -6.48 1.54 12.69
CA LEU A 174 -7.76 0.91 13.01
C LEU A 174 -8.53 1.75 14.05
N ASN A 175 -7.86 2.26 15.07
CA ASN A 175 -8.47 3.16 16.06
C ASN A 175 -8.93 4.47 15.43
N ASP A 176 -8.08 5.11 14.63
CA ASP A 176 -8.40 6.37 13.94
C ASP A 176 -9.60 6.20 12.97
N TYR A 177 -9.74 5.04 12.33
CA TYR A 177 -10.92 4.71 11.54
C TYR A 177 -12.17 4.53 12.43
N GLY A 178 -12.07 3.73 13.50
CA GLY A 178 -13.18 3.41 14.39
C GLY A 178 -13.76 4.64 15.09
N THR A 179 -12.90 5.57 15.50
CA THR A 179 -13.28 6.84 16.16
C THR A 179 -13.63 7.96 15.16
N GLY A 180 -13.37 7.75 13.85
CA GLY A 180 -13.54 8.77 12.82
C GLY A 180 -12.44 9.82 12.76
N GLN A 181 -11.43 9.73 13.62
CA GLN A 181 -10.32 10.70 13.69
C GLN A 181 -9.49 10.77 12.42
N ARG A 182 -9.37 9.63 11.68
CA ARG A 182 -8.56 9.57 10.47
C ARG A 182 -8.97 10.59 9.41
N TYR A 183 -10.26 10.85 9.28
CA TYR A 183 -10.83 11.75 8.27
C TYR A 183 -11.52 12.94 8.93
N LEU A 184 -10.84 13.59 9.86
CA LEU A 184 -11.13 14.93 10.28
C LEU A 184 -10.20 15.91 9.56
N ASP A 185 -10.76 17.00 9.08
CA ASP A 185 -9.98 18.11 8.53
C ASP A 185 -9.13 18.74 9.64
N VAL A 186 -7.84 18.89 9.40
CA VAL A 186 -6.88 19.34 10.43
C VAL A 186 -7.06 20.80 10.82
N THR A 187 -7.76 21.59 10.01
CA THR A 187 -7.97 23.02 10.23
C THR A 187 -9.36 23.33 10.79
N THR A 188 -10.37 22.62 10.32
CA THR A 188 -11.78 22.88 10.66
C THR A 188 -12.40 21.84 11.58
N GLY A 189 -11.78 20.67 11.74
CA GLY A 189 -12.35 19.52 12.44
C GLY A 189 -13.55 18.89 11.75
N ALA A 190 -13.91 19.33 10.54
CA ALA A 190 -15.03 18.77 9.78
C ALA A 190 -14.73 17.33 9.32
N LYS A 191 -15.79 16.51 9.21
CA LYS A 191 -15.66 15.16 8.65
C LYS A 191 -15.36 15.22 7.16
N THR A 192 -14.28 14.54 6.76
CA THR A 192 -13.87 14.40 5.36
C THR A 192 -14.06 12.97 4.89
N ARG A 193 -13.76 12.69 3.62
CA ARG A 193 -13.91 11.37 3.02
C ARG A 193 -12.71 11.03 2.15
N SER A 194 -12.37 9.74 2.10
CA SER A 194 -11.55 9.17 1.05
C SER A 194 -12.39 8.22 0.20
N ARG A 195 -11.84 7.81 -0.94
CA ARG A 195 -12.51 6.89 -1.88
C ARG A 195 -13.05 5.62 -1.17
N ASN A 196 -12.24 4.99 -0.32
CA ASN A 196 -12.55 3.70 0.32
C ASN A 196 -12.58 3.77 1.85
N GLY A 197 -12.27 4.93 2.46
CA GLY A 197 -12.08 5.05 3.91
C GLY A 197 -13.33 4.80 4.74
N HIS A 198 -14.51 5.09 4.19
CA HIS A 198 -15.78 4.86 4.89
C HIS A 198 -16.02 3.37 5.17
N MET A 199 -15.55 2.46 4.29
CA MET A 199 -15.64 1.01 4.52
C MET A 199 -14.82 0.61 5.74
N MET A 200 -13.59 1.12 5.84
CA MET A 200 -12.72 0.84 6.98
C MET A 200 -13.26 1.42 8.28
N THR A 201 -13.93 2.58 8.25
CA THR A 201 -14.63 3.14 9.42
C THR A 201 -15.69 2.15 9.92
N THR A 202 -16.54 1.67 9.02
CA THR A 202 -17.61 0.70 9.36
C THR A 202 -17.05 -0.61 9.92
N VAL A 203 -15.98 -1.14 9.34
CA VAL A 203 -15.32 -2.35 9.81
C VAL A 203 -14.70 -2.13 11.19
N SER A 204 -13.91 -1.06 11.35
CA SER A 204 -13.16 -0.80 12.58
C SER A 204 -14.06 -0.49 13.79
N GLN A 205 -15.24 0.07 13.57
CA GLN A 205 -16.24 0.32 14.63
C GLN A 205 -16.80 -0.97 15.24
N ARG A 206 -16.73 -2.11 14.53
CA ARG A 206 -17.22 -3.40 14.99
C ARG A 206 -16.16 -4.26 15.68
N LEU A 207 -14.90 -3.86 15.58
CA LEU A 207 -13.78 -4.56 16.19
C LEU A 207 -13.58 -4.07 17.64
N THR A 208 -13.34 -5.02 18.54
CA THR A 208 -12.85 -4.72 19.89
C THR A 208 -11.38 -4.25 19.85
N ASP A 209 -10.89 -3.65 20.91
CA ASP A 209 -9.49 -3.22 20.98
C ASP A 209 -8.52 -4.40 20.95
N GLU A 210 -8.88 -5.53 21.58
CA GLU A 210 -8.14 -6.78 21.49
C GLU A 210 -8.05 -7.31 20.06
N GLU A 211 -9.17 -7.30 19.34
CA GLU A 211 -9.23 -7.73 17.94
C GLU A 211 -8.41 -6.84 17.01
N LYS A 212 -8.45 -5.53 17.23
CA LYS A 212 -7.60 -4.58 16.47
C LYS A 212 -6.12 -4.84 16.72
N ALA A 213 -5.74 -5.09 17.99
CA ALA A 213 -4.35 -5.41 18.34
C ALA A 213 -3.90 -6.73 17.70
N ALA A 214 -4.73 -7.78 17.77
CA ALA A 214 -4.44 -9.08 17.18
C ALA A 214 -4.34 -9.01 15.64
N LEU A 215 -5.24 -8.27 15.00
CA LEU A 215 -5.17 -8.01 13.55
C LEU A 215 -3.91 -7.26 13.17
N ALA A 216 -3.54 -6.22 13.91
CA ALA A 216 -2.35 -5.43 13.66
C ALA A 216 -1.08 -6.29 13.76
N ASN A 217 -1.00 -7.14 14.77
CA ASN A 217 0.08 -8.09 14.96
C ASN A 217 0.14 -9.12 13.81
N TYR A 218 -0.98 -9.72 13.44
CA TYR A 218 -1.04 -10.68 12.33
C TYR A 218 -0.61 -10.04 11.00
N ILE A 219 -1.06 -8.81 10.71
CA ILE A 219 -0.71 -8.04 9.52
C ILE A 219 0.80 -7.77 9.44
N GLN A 220 1.44 -7.48 10.55
CA GLN A 220 2.88 -7.26 10.65
C GLN A 220 3.66 -8.48 10.15
N GLY A 221 3.25 -9.68 10.53
CA GLY A 221 3.91 -10.94 10.15
C GLY A 221 3.44 -11.57 8.85
N LEU A 222 2.52 -10.95 8.08
CA LEU A 222 2.06 -11.47 6.80
C LEU A 222 3.20 -11.57 5.77
N ARG A 223 3.28 -12.72 5.08
CA ARG A 223 4.29 -13.02 4.04
C ARG A 223 3.67 -13.58 2.77
#